data_f0870eac0c299d7305b7d04062fa7f0c
#
_entry.id   f0870eac0c299d7305b7d04062fa7f0c
#
_cell.length_a   1.000
_cell.length_b   1.000
_cell.length_c   1.000
_cell.angle_alpha   90.00
_cell.angle_beta   90.00
_cell.angle_gamma   90.00
#
_symmetry.space_group_name_H-M   'P 1'
#
loop_
_entity.id
_entity.type
_entity.pdbx_description
1 polymer ?
#
loop_
_entity_poly.entity_id
_entity_poly.type
_entity_poly.pdbx_seq_one_letter_code
_entity_poly.pdbx_strand_id
1 'polypeptide(L)'
;ALETYQQREANCLSLTILSYSLARSLGFRAQFQDVQIPEYWITRNGTSVLNGHVNLVVTPPYMQTLAKTFISASHNFLIDFERAGGSRERLPVRKINEADIVALFYNNKAADAMLTQQFDLAYRYFLAQPVE
;
A
#
# COMPACT_ATOMS: atom_id res chain seq x y z
N ALA A 1 -6.62 8.93 -2.78
CA ALA A 1 -5.98 9.84 -1.80
C ALA A 1 -6.93 10.97 -1.37
N LEU A 2 -7.50 11.73 -2.31
CA LEU A 2 -8.41 12.85 -2.00
C LEU A 2 -9.68 12.36 -1.26
N GLU A 3 -10.30 11.31 -1.75
CA GLU A 3 -11.49 10.70 -1.14
C GLU A 3 -11.19 10.19 0.28
N THR A 4 -10.08 9.50 0.47
CA THR A 4 -9.59 9.04 1.77
C THR A 4 -9.43 10.19 2.76
N TYR A 5 -8.87 11.31 2.31
CA TYR A 5 -8.69 12.49 3.15
C TYR A 5 -10.03 13.15 3.51
N GLN A 6 -10.96 13.24 2.58
CA GLN A 6 -12.27 13.88 2.77
C GLN A 6 -13.22 13.06 3.65
N GLN A 7 -13.26 11.76 3.44
CA GLN A 7 -14.19 10.87 4.15
C GLN A 7 -13.66 10.42 5.51
N ARG A 8 -12.35 10.56 5.76
CA ARG A 8 -11.65 10.06 6.96
C ARG A 8 -11.84 8.55 7.20
N GLU A 9 -12.21 7.84 6.15
CA GLU A 9 -12.35 6.39 6.14
C GLU A 9 -11.36 5.81 5.13
N ALA A 10 -10.56 4.87 5.56
CA ALA A 10 -9.54 4.30 4.69
C ALA A 10 -9.09 2.91 5.16
N ASN A 11 -8.76 2.08 4.20
CA ASN A 11 -7.98 0.87 4.45
C ASN A 11 -6.46 1.21 4.41
N CYS A 12 -5.62 0.25 4.79
CA CYS A 12 -4.16 0.42 4.82
C CYS A 12 -3.61 0.90 3.47
N LEU A 13 -4.09 0.36 2.34
CA LEU A 13 -3.65 0.75 1.00
C LEU A 13 -3.96 2.22 0.70
N SER A 14 -5.19 2.69 1.00
CA SER A 14 -5.58 4.09 0.78
C SER A 14 -4.76 5.07 1.61
N LEU A 15 -4.48 4.72 2.87
CA LEU A 15 -3.63 5.52 3.77
C LEU A 15 -2.17 5.54 3.27
N THR A 16 -1.67 4.42 2.80
CA THR A 16 -0.31 4.32 2.23
C THR A 16 -0.18 5.16 0.96
N ILE A 17 -1.17 5.15 0.06
CA ILE A 17 -1.22 6.00 -1.14
C ILE A 17 -1.27 7.48 -0.76
N LEU A 18 -2.07 7.86 0.22
CA LEU A 18 -2.14 9.24 0.72
C LEU A 18 -0.78 9.69 1.27
N SER A 19 -0.15 8.86 2.11
CA SER A 19 1.17 9.14 2.68
C SER A 19 2.24 9.27 1.60
N TYR A 20 2.21 8.42 0.57
CA TYR A 20 3.09 8.53 -0.59
C TYR A 20 2.93 9.88 -1.29
N SER A 21 1.69 10.28 -1.58
CA SER A 21 1.39 11.54 -2.26
C SER A 21 1.89 12.74 -1.47
N LEU A 22 1.68 12.74 -0.14
CA LEU A 22 2.17 13.80 0.76
C LEU A 22 3.70 13.81 0.82
N ALA A 23 4.35 12.66 0.98
CA ALA A 23 5.81 12.57 1.04
C ALA A 23 6.43 13.11 -0.27
N ARG A 24 5.90 12.72 -1.42
CA ARG A 24 6.37 13.18 -2.73
C ARG A 24 6.19 14.68 -2.91
N SER A 25 5.07 15.25 -2.48
CA SER A 25 4.81 16.69 -2.57
C SER A 25 5.77 17.53 -1.71
N LEU A 26 6.30 16.93 -0.63
CA LEU A 26 7.29 17.55 0.25
C LEU A 26 8.74 17.27 -0.17
N GLY A 27 8.96 16.66 -1.33
CA GLY A 27 10.30 16.36 -1.85
C GLY A 27 10.98 15.14 -1.25
N PHE A 28 10.27 14.33 -0.46
CA PHE A 28 10.78 13.07 0.05
C PHE A 28 10.86 12.01 -1.05
N ARG A 29 11.83 11.10 -0.93
CA ARG A 29 11.78 9.83 -1.67
C ARG A 29 10.85 8.90 -0.91
N ALA A 30 10.01 8.20 -1.64
CA ALA A 30 9.07 7.25 -1.07
C ALA A 30 9.07 5.96 -1.89
N GLN A 31 9.06 4.82 -1.21
CA GLN A 31 9.11 3.49 -1.82
C GLN A 31 8.04 2.61 -1.19
N PHE A 32 7.12 2.12 -2.01
CA PHE A 32 6.14 1.13 -1.61
C PHE A 32 6.79 -0.24 -1.38
N GLN A 33 6.29 -0.95 -0.40
CA GLN A 33 6.69 -2.31 -0.08
C GLN A 33 5.46 -3.19 0.12
N ASP A 34 5.49 -4.35 -0.50
CA ASP A 34 4.59 -5.46 -0.24
C ASP A 34 5.20 -6.30 0.89
N VAL A 35 4.51 -6.38 2.01
CA VAL A 35 4.95 -7.12 3.20
C VAL A 35 4.51 -8.57 3.05
N GLN A 36 5.47 -9.49 3.09
CA GLN A 36 5.23 -10.92 2.93
C GLN A 36 4.66 -11.51 4.24
N ILE A 37 3.41 -11.14 4.53
CA ILE A 37 2.68 -11.72 5.66
C ILE A 37 2.26 -13.16 5.34
N PRO A 38 2.14 -14.05 6.33
CA PRO A 38 1.53 -15.34 6.12
C PRO A 38 0.13 -15.20 5.51
N GLU A 39 -0.17 -15.99 4.51
CA GLU A 39 -1.50 -15.96 3.89
C GLU A 39 -2.57 -16.25 4.94
N TYR A 40 -3.53 -15.34 5.05
CA TYR A 40 -4.72 -15.57 5.85
C TYR A 40 -5.97 -15.07 5.13
N TRP A 41 -7.02 -15.82 5.29
CA TRP A 41 -8.30 -15.56 4.66
C TRP A 41 -9.25 -14.89 5.66
N ILE A 42 -9.85 -13.79 5.24
CA ILE A 42 -10.93 -13.14 5.99
C ILE A 42 -12.25 -13.38 5.27
N THR A 43 -13.29 -13.68 6.03
CA THR A 43 -14.63 -13.84 5.47
C THR A 43 -15.42 -12.56 5.62
N ARG A 44 -15.89 -12.04 4.50
CA ARG A 44 -16.80 -10.88 4.43
C ARG A 44 -18.02 -11.25 3.62
N ASN A 45 -19.21 -11.06 4.17
CA ASN A 45 -20.50 -11.38 3.52
C ASN A 45 -20.55 -12.78 2.88
N GLY A 46 -20.00 -13.79 3.57
CA GLY A 46 -19.97 -15.16 3.07
C GLY A 46 -18.90 -15.46 2.02
N THR A 47 -18.10 -14.49 1.63
CA THR A 47 -16.99 -14.65 0.68
C THR A 47 -15.66 -14.59 1.40
N SER A 48 -14.77 -15.55 1.11
CA SER A 48 -13.41 -15.54 1.64
C SER A 48 -12.49 -14.69 0.74
N VAL A 49 -11.78 -13.75 1.35
CA VAL A 49 -10.86 -12.85 0.68
C VAL A 49 -9.47 -13.04 1.28
N LEU A 50 -8.46 -13.18 0.42
CA LEU A 50 -7.07 -13.21 0.84
C LEU A 50 -6.63 -11.80 1.23
N ASN A 51 -6.08 -11.66 2.42
CA ASN A 51 -5.56 -10.37 2.89
C ASN A 51 -4.08 -10.20 2.54
N GLY A 52 -3.74 -9.02 2.03
CA GLY A 52 -2.37 -8.59 1.77
C GLY A 52 -2.03 -7.35 2.59
N HIS A 53 -0.75 -7.02 2.72
CA HIS A 53 -0.30 -5.87 3.48
C HIS A 53 0.76 -5.08 2.74
N VAL A 54 0.59 -3.75 2.69
CA VAL A 54 1.53 -2.81 2.08
C VAL A 54 1.93 -1.73 3.07
N ASN A 55 3.18 -1.30 3.00
CA ASN A 55 3.69 -0.17 3.75
C ASN A 55 4.56 0.75 2.89
N LEU A 56 5.07 1.82 3.48
CA LEU A 56 5.84 2.84 2.78
C LEU A 56 7.13 3.15 3.52
N VAL A 57 8.25 3.13 2.80
CA VAL A 57 9.52 3.66 3.30
C VAL A 57 9.73 5.05 2.75
N VAL A 58 10.01 6.01 3.62
CA VAL A 58 10.19 7.42 3.28
C VAL A 58 11.58 7.88 3.68
N THR A 59 12.29 8.53 2.75
CA THR A 59 13.63 9.08 2.93
C THR A 59 13.60 10.60 2.78
N PRO A 60 13.98 11.37 3.81
CA PRO A 60 14.02 12.83 3.74
C PRO A 60 14.98 13.36 2.68
N PRO A 61 14.74 14.56 2.08
CA PRO A 61 15.58 15.12 1.04
C PRO A 61 17.04 15.34 1.46
N TYR A 62 17.27 15.82 2.68
CA TYR A 62 18.62 16.06 3.19
C TYR A 62 19.44 14.77 3.34
N MET A 63 18.80 13.64 3.62
CA MET A 63 19.48 12.35 3.72
C MET A 63 19.89 11.80 2.36
N GLN A 64 19.22 12.19 1.29
CA GLN A 64 19.58 11.80 -0.07
C GLN A 64 20.93 12.40 -0.50
N THR A 65 21.25 13.59 -0.02
CA THR A 65 22.52 14.27 -0.27
C THR A 65 23.65 13.69 0.58
N LEU A 66 23.40 13.40 1.85
CA LEU A 66 24.39 12.84 2.77
C LEU A 66 24.77 11.40 2.45
N ALA A 67 23.82 10.60 1.96
CA ALA A 67 24.09 9.20 1.54
C ALA A 67 25.08 9.07 0.39
N LYS A 68 25.32 10.13 -0.37
CA LYS A 68 26.35 10.18 -1.40
C LYS A 68 27.75 10.43 -0.84
N THR A 69 27.85 10.99 0.34
CA THR A 69 29.13 11.45 0.93
C THR A 69 29.60 10.57 2.10
N PHE A 70 28.69 9.92 2.80
CA PHE A 70 29.00 9.06 3.94
C PHE A 70 28.22 7.75 3.86
N ILE A 71 28.90 6.63 4.03
CA ILE A 71 28.32 5.29 4.24
C ILE A 71 27.73 5.25 5.66
N SER A 72 26.72 6.06 5.92
CA SER A 72 26.04 6.07 7.21
C SER A 72 24.59 5.59 7.04
N ALA A 73 24.16 4.80 8.02
CA ALA A 73 22.82 4.21 8.04
C ALA A 73 21.74 5.24 7.65
N SER A 74 21.11 5.01 6.52
CA SER A 74 20.00 5.83 6.04
C SER A 74 18.88 5.82 7.09
N HIS A 75 18.62 6.95 7.72
CA HIS A 75 17.48 7.12 8.60
C HIS A 75 16.22 7.20 7.73
N ASN A 76 15.73 6.03 7.32
CA ASN A 76 14.46 5.90 6.63
C ASN A 76 13.35 5.77 7.66
N PHE A 77 12.20 6.38 7.36
CA PHE A 77 10.99 6.21 8.16
C PHE A 77 10.11 5.15 7.52
N LEU A 78 9.67 4.20 8.32
CA LEU A 78 8.65 3.22 7.91
C LEU A 78 7.28 3.74 8.34
N ILE A 79 6.38 3.90 7.36
CA ILE A 79 4.97 4.23 7.58
C ILE A 79 4.16 2.97 7.34
N ASP A 80 3.55 2.46 8.40
CA ASP A 80 2.78 1.23 8.41
C ASP A 80 1.48 1.45 9.19
N PHE A 81 0.34 1.22 8.52
CA PHE A 81 -0.99 1.47 9.08
C PHE A 81 -1.66 0.22 9.65
N GLU A 82 -1.07 -0.94 9.45
CA GLU A 82 -1.56 -2.18 10.01
C GLU A 82 -0.51 -2.71 11.00
N ARG A 83 -0.86 -2.77 12.25
CA ARG A 83 -0.06 -3.52 13.22
C ARG A 83 -0.33 -5.00 12.98
N ALA A 84 0.46 -5.64 12.16
CA ALA A 84 0.52 -7.09 12.13
C ALA A 84 0.78 -7.57 13.57
N GLY A 85 -0.22 -8.25 14.15
CA GLY A 85 -0.31 -8.56 15.57
C GLY A 85 1.01 -8.93 16.22
N GLY A 86 1.47 -8.06 17.10
CA GLY A 86 2.33 -8.35 18.25
C GLY A 86 3.72 -8.92 18.01
N SER A 87 4.10 -9.42 16.85
CA SER A 87 5.44 -9.96 16.64
C SER A 87 6.39 -8.86 16.17
N ARG A 88 7.46 -8.65 16.92
CA ARG A 88 8.61 -7.81 16.52
C ARG A 88 9.44 -8.43 15.39
N GLU A 89 8.99 -9.53 14.80
CA GLU A 89 9.66 -10.16 13.68
C GLU A 89 9.54 -9.26 12.45
N ARG A 90 10.69 -8.89 11.89
CA ARG A 90 10.75 -8.19 10.60
C ARG A 90 10.35 -9.18 9.52
N LEU A 91 9.13 -9.05 9.04
CA LEU A 91 8.67 -9.84 7.91
C LEU A 91 9.46 -9.44 6.63
N PRO A 92 9.72 -10.40 5.73
CA PRO A 92 10.30 -10.09 4.44
C PRO A 92 9.43 -9.08 3.69
N VAL A 93 10.07 -8.18 2.93
CA VAL A 93 9.39 -7.18 2.12
C VAL A 93 9.88 -7.24 0.68
N ARG A 94 8.97 -7.00 -0.26
CA ARG A 94 9.27 -6.84 -1.68
C ARG A 94 8.98 -5.39 -2.09
N LYS A 95 9.95 -4.73 -2.72
CA LYS A 95 9.70 -3.41 -3.30
C LYS A 95 8.73 -3.55 -4.46
N ILE A 96 7.74 -2.68 -4.49
CA ILE A 96 6.75 -2.61 -5.57
C ILE A 96 6.68 -1.18 -6.11
N ASN A 97 6.22 -1.05 -7.34
CA ASN A 97 6.16 0.21 -8.05
C ASN A 97 4.75 0.83 -7.98
N GLU A 98 4.57 1.99 -8.60
CA GLU A 98 3.28 2.69 -8.64
C GLU A 98 2.22 1.90 -9.44
N ALA A 99 2.61 1.20 -10.49
CA ALA A 99 1.68 0.37 -11.28
C ALA A 99 1.15 -0.81 -10.45
N ASP A 100 2.01 -1.45 -9.65
CA ASP A 100 1.60 -2.51 -8.72
C ASP A 100 0.56 -1.97 -7.72
N ILE A 101 0.78 -0.77 -7.20
CA ILE A 101 -0.16 -0.12 -6.24
C ILE A 101 -1.50 0.19 -6.91
N VAL A 102 -1.48 0.66 -8.15
CA VAL A 102 -2.71 0.92 -8.92
C VAL A 102 -3.45 -0.39 -9.18
N ALA A 103 -2.74 -1.46 -9.52
CA ALA A 103 -3.33 -2.79 -9.70
C ALA A 103 -3.99 -3.29 -8.40
N LEU A 104 -3.31 -3.19 -7.27
CA LEU A 104 -3.86 -3.53 -5.95
C LEU A 104 -5.10 -2.70 -5.59
N PHE A 105 -5.10 -1.41 -5.92
CA PHE A 105 -6.25 -0.54 -5.70
C PHE A 105 -7.46 -1.00 -6.50
N TYR A 106 -7.31 -1.27 -7.80
CA TYR A 106 -8.41 -1.76 -8.63
C TYR A 106 -8.86 -3.16 -8.22
N ASN A 107 -7.93 -4.03 -7.82
CA ASN A 107 -8.26 -5.34 -7.29
C ASN A 107 -9.16 -5.23 -6.04
N ASN A 108 -8.84 -4.34 -5.09
CA ASN A 108 -9.66 -4.11 -3.92
C ASN A 108 -11.04 -3.57 -4.28
N LYS A 109 -11.13 -2.62 -5.23
CA LYS A 109 -12.41 -2.10 -5.73
C LYS A 109 -13.26 -3.20 -6.40
N ALA A 110 -12.62 -4.09 -7.16
CA ALA A 110 -13.30 -5.21 -7.79
C ALA A 110 -13.82 -6.19 -6.72
N ALA A 111 -13.01 -6.50 -5.71
CA ALA A 111 -13.43 -7.36 -4.60
C ALA A 111 -14.63 -6.77 -3.83
N ASP A 112 -14.61 -5.47 -3.53
CA ASP A 112 -15.72 -4.78 -2.88
C ASP A 112 -17.01 -4.84 -3.74
N ALA A 113 -16.89 -4.64 -5.06
CA ALA A 113 -18.01 -4.74 -5.99
C ALA A 113 -18.56 -6.18 -6.07
N MET A 114 -17.69 -7.19 -6.03
CA MET A 114 -18.11 -8.60 -5.97
C MET A 114 -18.88 -8.90 -4.68
N LEU A 115 -18.41 -8.41 -3.53
CA LEU A 115 -19.07 -8.60 -2.23
C LEU A 115 -20.46 -7.98 -2.18
N THR A 116 -20.70 -6.94 -3.00
CA THR A 116 -22.01 -6.28 -3.13
C THR A 116 -22.78 -6.74 -4.36
N GLN A 117 -22.38 -7.86 -5.00
CA GLN A 117 -23.00 -8.47 -6.18
C GLN A 117 -23.07 -7.57 -7.42
N GLN A 118 -22.22 -6.56 -7.51
CA GLN A 118 -22.08 -5.66 -8.66
C GLN A 118 -21.07 -6.25 -9.66
N PHE A 119 -21.38 -7.38 -10.27
CA PHE A 119 -20.44 -8.16 -11.08
C PHE A 119 -19.93 -7.40 -12.32
N ASP A 120 -20.78 -6.63 -12.99
CA ASP A 120 -20.36 -5.81 -14.12
C ASP A 120 -19.35 -4.73 -13.73
N LEU A 121 -19.53 -4.13 -12.56
CA LEU A 121 -18.62 -3.14 -12.01
C LEU A 121 -17.30 -3.79 -11.61
N ALA A 122 -17.34 -4.96 -10.95
CA ALA A 122 -16.16 -5.73 -10.59
C ALA A 122 -15.33 -6.08 -11.84
N TYR A 123 -15.97 -6.54 -12.89
CA TYR A 123 -15.32 -6.87 -14.16
C TYR A 123 -14.61 -5.66 -14.77
N ARG A 124 -15.25 -4.48 -14.77
CA ARG A 124 -14.63 -3.23 -15.25
C ARG A 124 -13.41 -2.84 -14.43
N TYR A 125 -13.44 -3.02 -13.12
CA TYR A 125 -12.27 -2.76 -12.27
C TYR A 125 -11.12 -3.72 -12.56
N PHE A 126 -11.39 -5.01 -12.79
CA PHE A 126 -10.35 -5.96 -13.20
C PHE A 126 -9.72 -5.60 -14.54
N LEU A 127 -10.52 -5.15 -15.52
CA LEU A 127 -10.00 -4.70 -16.81
C LEU A 127 -9.22 -3.38 -16.75
N ALA A 128 -9.45 -2.55 -15.74
CA ALA A 128 -8.76 -1.27 -15.56
C ALA A 128 -7.39 -1.41 -14.90
N GLN A 129 -7.00 -2.63 -14.50
CA GLN A 129 -5.66 -2.86 -13.94
C GLN A 129 -4.60 -2.61 -15.03
N PRO A 130 -3.49 -1.94 -14.68
CA PRO A 130 -2.37 -1.81 -15.60
C PRO A 130 -1.85 -3.22 -15.95
N VAL A 131 -1.70 -3.47 -17.24
CA VAL A 131 -1.07 -4.70 -17.76
C VAL A 131 0.43 -4.40 -17.85
N GLU A 132 1.28 -5.24 -17.28
CA GLU A 132 2.73 -5.16 -17.46
C GLU A 132 3.13 -5.53 -18.89
#